data_8859a7efcf617c451c2784ca7f9a0001
#
_entry.id   8859a7efcf617c451c2784ca7f9a0001
#
_cell.length_a   1.000
_cell.length_b   1.000
_cell.length_c   1.000
_cell.angle_alpha   90.00
_cell.angle_beta   90.00
_cell.angle_gamma   90.00
#
_symmetry.space_group_name_H-M   'P 1'
#
loop_
_entity.id
_entity.type
_entity.pdbx_description
1 polymer ?
#
loop_
_entity_poly.entity_id
_entity_poly.type
_entity_poly.pdbx_seq_one_letter_code
_entity_poly.pdbx_strand_id
1 'polypeptide(L)'
;MTDHRLKLDHLVIAARTLDEGAQFVAAKFGVETAPGGAHPSMRTHNCLLNLWGGAYLEVIAVDPSAASVESPRPRLFALDDPSMQRRLEDDGPQLVHWVARVERPKSLVRWREQYPERIAPVAAMSRAGNTWGLTVPDDGAFPAWQAAGDGVLPSLIQWDTPRHPSGVLPETGIALRTLTGFHPDAQAVSAQLAWLGAAHLMHVERTAGAPVLVAQFDLPDGSTLTLGESAEQAQARDEEARQASKRRRAKKADTPEEPTTSD
;
A
#
# COMPACT_ATOMS: atom_id res chain seq x y z
N MET A 1 6.31 -22.24 -23.83
CA MET A 1 6.42 -20.80 -23.59
C MET A 1 6.41 -20.62 -22.08
N THR A 2 7.51 -20.18 -21.49
CA THR A 2 7.55 -19.83 -20.07
C THR A 2 6.65 -18.62 -19.84
N ASP A 3 5.65 -18.77 -19.00
CA ASP A 3 4.75 -17.69 -18.62
C ASP A 3 5.55 -16.66 -17.82
N HIS A 4 5.86 -15.51 -18.42
CA HIS A 4 6.62 -14.43 -17.81
C HIS A 4 5.74 -13.47 -16.99
N ARG A 5 4.50 -13.88 -16.68
CA ARG A 5 3.58 -13.08 -15.89
C ARG A 5 4.07 -12.98 -14.46
N LEU A 6 3.89 -11.79 -13.87
CA LEU A 6 4.15 -11.58 -12.45
C LEU A 6 3.07 -12.30 -11.62
N LYS A 7 3.37 -12.54 -10.35
CA LYS A 7 2.40 -13.05 -9.37
C LYS A 7 2.14 -11.99 -8.32
N LEU A 8 0.97 -12.02 -7.73
CA LEU A 8 0.72 -11.24 -6.51
C LEU A 8 1.64 -11.78 -5.42
N ASP A 9 2.37 -10.88 -4.76
CA ASP A 9 3.17 -11.22 -3.59
C ASP A 9 2.40 -10.89 -2.31
N HIS A 10 2.03 -9.63 -2.14
CA HIS A 10 1.25 -9.19 -0.99
C HIS A 10 0.49 -7.88 -1.26
N LEU A 11 -0.50 -7.63 -0.40
CA LEU A 11 -1.18 -6.34 -0.25
C LEU A 11 -0.61 -5.64 0.98
N VAL A 12 -0.61 -4.30 0.98
CA VAL A 12 -0.02 -3.48 2.04
C VAL A 12 -1.08 -2.64 2.73
N ILE A 13 -1.26 -2.85 4.03
CA ILE A 13 -1.99 -1.95 4.92
C ILE A 13 -0.97 -1.12 5.68
N ALA A 14 -1.00 0.20 5.52
CA ALA A 14 -0.26 1.12 6.35
C ALA A 14 -1.05 1.47 7.62
N ALA A 15 -0.34 1.61 8.74
CA ALA A 15 -0.89 2.02 10.03
C ALA A 15 0.07 2.98 10.74
N ARG A 16 -0.43 3.79 11.68
CA ARG A 16 0.41 4.65 12.53
C ARG A 16 1.31 3.82 13.44
N THR A 17 0.73 2.78 14.03
CA THR A 17 1.45 1.82 14.84
C THR A 17 1.13 0.40 14.37
N LEU A 18 2.06 -0.52 14.59
CA LEU A 18 1.84 -1.91 14.21
C LEU A 18 0.68 -2.55 14.99
N ASP A 19 0.52 -2.20 16.28
CA ASP A 19 -0.55 -2.69 17.12
C ASP A 19 -1.92 -2.24 16.62
N GLU A 20 -2.06 -0.95 16.23
CA GLU A 20 -3.28 -0.42 15.62
C GLU A 20 -3.65 -1.17 14.33
N GLY A 21 -2.66 -1.41 13.47
CA GLY A 21 -2.87 -2.14 12.24
C GLY A 21 -3.22 -3.61 12.45
N ALA A 22 -2.58 -4.28 13.42
CA ALA A 22 -2.89 -5.66 13.79
C ALA A 22 -4.32 -5.79 14.34
N GLN A 23 -4.73 -4.87 15.23
CA GLN A 23 -6.10 -4.81 15.74
C GLN A 23 -7.14 -4.56 14.65
N PHE A 24 -6.83 -3.67 13.70
CA PHE A 24 -7.69 -3.42 12.54
C PHE A 24 -7.90 -4.70 11.72
N VAL A 25 -6.82 -5.45 11.43
CA VAL A 25 -6.91 -6.70 10.67
C VAL A 25 -7.69 -7.75 11.47
N ALA A 26 -7.43 -7.91 12.76
CA ALA A 26 -8.15 -8.86 13.60
C ALA A 26 -9.65 -8.54 13.65
N ALA A 27 -10.02 -7.26 13.78
CA ALA A 27 -11.42 -6.82 13.79
C ALA A 27 -12.14 -7.04 12.45
N LYS A 28 -11.42 -6.85 11.32
CA LYS A 28 -12.00 -6.97 9.97
C LYS A 28 -12.08 -8.42 9.49
N PHE A 29 -11.04 -9.21 9.73
CA PHE A 29 -10.91 -10.57 9.19
C PHE A 29 -11.25 -11.67 10.20
N GLY A 30 -11.41 -11.33 11.49
CA GLY A 30 -11.67 -12.31 12.56
C GLY A 30 -10.46 -13.21 12.87
N VAL A 31 -9.26 -12.85 12.40
CA VAL A 31 -8.04 -13.65 12.53
C VAL A 31 -6.87 -12.74 12.91
N GLU A 32 -6.07 -13.17 13.89
CA GLU A 32 -4.87 -12.47 14.31
C GLU A 32 -3.75 -12.55 13.26
N THR A 33 -2.97 -11.49 13.16
CA THR A 33 -1.77 -11.49 12.32
C THR A 33 -0.64 -12.28 12.96
N ALA A 34 0.18 -12.92 12.13
CA ALA A 34 1.43 -13.51 12.58
C ALA A 34 2.55 -12.44 12.69
N PRO A 35 3.48 -12.57 13.63
CA PRO A 35 4.63 -11.69 13.71
C PRO A 35 5.44 -11.69 12.40
N GLY A 36 5.78 -10.50 11.93
CA GLY A 36 6.71 -10.33 10.81
C GLY A 36 8.11 -10.02 11.30
N GLY A 37 8.46 -8.74 11.40
CA GLY A 37 9.75 -8.28 11.94
C GLY A 37 10.13 -6.88 11.47
N ALA A 38 11.30 -6.45 11.89
CA ALA A 38 11.86 -5.15 11.52
C ALA A 38 12.51 -5.19 10.13
N HIS A 39 12.43 -4.08 9.42
CA HIS A 39 13.19 -3.76 8.20
C HIS A 39 14.19 -2.64 8.52
N PRO A 40 15.39 -2.95 9.02
CA PRO A 40 16.31 -1.94 9.56
C PRO A 40 16.67 -0.83 8.56
N SER A 41 16.87 -1.20 7.28
CA SER A 41 17.21 -0.24 6.22
C SER A 41 16.08 0.75 5.92
N MET A 42 14.82 0.38 6.21
CA MET A 42 13.63 1.20 5.98
C MET A 42 13.07 1.79 7.28
N ARG A 43 13.57 1.39 8.44
CA ARG A 43 13.08 1.81 9.76
C ARG A 43 11.57 1.59 9.91
N THR A 44 11.10 0.45 9.40
CA THR A 44 9.73 -0.02 9.50
C THR A 44 9.68 -1.41 10.09
N HIS A 45 8.53 -1.81 10.58
CA HIS A 45 8.25 -3.17 11.03
C HIS A 45 6.89 -3.62 10.54
N ASN A 46 6.65 -4.93 10.53
CA ASN A 46 5.42 -5.48 10.00
C ASN A 46 4.89 -6.67 10.80
N CYS A 47 3.61 -6.98 10.58
CA CYS A 47 2.98 -8.27 10.84
C CYS A 47 2.22 -8.73 9.60
N LEU A 48 1.94 -10.03 9.50
CA LEU A 48 1.52 -10.67 8.26
C LEU A 48 0.27 -11.52 8.49
N LEU A 49 -0.60 -11.57 7.49
CA LEU A 49 -1.76 -12.47 7.44
C LEU A 49 -1.70 -13.28 6.14
N ASN A 50 -1.76 -14.61 6.24
CA ASN A 50 -1.71 -15.48 5.07
C ASN A 50 -2.98 -15.32 4.22
N LEU A 51 -2.82 -15.29 2.90
CA LEU A 51 -3.90 -15.37 1.94
C LEU A 51 -3.75 -16.64 1.11
N TRP A 52 -4.89 -17.26 0.78
CA TRP A 52 -4.87 -18.40 -0.11
C TRP A 52 -4.29 -18.06 -1.48
N GLY A 53 -3.60 -19.00 -2.12
CA GLY A 53 -3.02 -18.78 -3.45
C GLY A 53 -1.56 -18.28 -3.44
N GLY A 54 -0.89 -18.27 -2.26
CA GLY A 54 0.54 -17.97 -2.17
C GLY A 54 0.85 -16.49 -2.08
N ALA A 55 -0.11 -15.67 -1.62
CA ALA A 55 0.04 -14.28 -1.28
C ALA A 55 -0.15 -14.06 0.23
N TYR A 56 0.08 -12.84 0.71
CA TYR A 56 -0.21 -12.45 2.09
C TYR A 56 -0.63 -10.98 2.17
N LEU A 57 -1.20 -10.60 3.31
CA LEU A 57 -1.47 -9.22 3.67
C LEU A 57 -0.37 -8.78 4.64
N GLU A 58 0.30 -7.67 4.33
CA GLU A 58 1.28 -7.03 5.19
C GLU A 58 0.65 -5.83 5.88
N VAL A 59 0.71 -5.79 7.20
CA VAL A 59 0.51 -4.57 7.97
C VAL A 59 1.88 -3.97 8.25
N ILE A 60 2.11 -2.73 7.84
CA ILE A 60 3.38 -2.03 8.01
C ILE A 60 3.20 -0.72 8.77
N ALA A 61 4.16 -0.43 9.64
CA ALA A 61 4.22 0.82 10.37
C ALA A 61 5.68 1.30 10.51
N VAL A 62 5.84 2.57 10.92
CA VAL A 62 7.15 3.09 11.33
C VAL A 62 7.58 2.36 12.60
N ASP A 63 8.81 1.85 12.61
CA ASP A 63 9.38 1.18 13.78
C ASP A 63 9.93 2.24 14.77
N PRO A 64 9.30 2.44 15.92
CA PRO A 64 9.74 3.41 16.90
C PRO A 64 11.07 3.02 17.58
N SER A 65 11.44 1.74 17.50
CA SER A 65 12.70 1.21 18.05
C SER A 65 13.86 1.27 17.07
N ALA A 66 13.62 1.65 15.81
CA ALA A 66 14.66 1.72 14.80
C ALA A 66 15.74 2.74 15.17
N ALA A 67 17.00 2.35 15.02
CA ALA A 67 18.14 3.22 15.31
C ALA A 67 18.06 4.52 14.50
N SER A 68 18.43 5.63 15.13
CA SER A 68 18.62 6.91 14.44
C SER A 68 19.78 6.80 13.48
N VAL A 69 19.60 7.24 12.24
CA VAL A 69 20.60 7.21 11.18
C VAL A 69 20.80 8.63 10.71
N GLU A 70 22.06 9.06 10.56
CA GLU A 70 22.39 10.32 9.92
C GLU A 70 22.02 10.24 8.43
N SER A 71 21.22 11.19 7.93
CA SER A 71 20.71 11.22 6.55
C SER A 71 19.99 9.92 6.12
N PRO A 72 18.91 9.56 6.79
CA PRO A 72 18.22 8.31 6.47
C PRO A 72 17.55 8.40 5.10
N ARG A 73 17.60 7.27 4.36
CA ARG A 73 16.75 7.12 3.18
C ARG A 73 15.27 7.30 3.56
N PRO A 74 14.42 7.95 2.73
CA PRO A 74 12.98 7.96 2.94
C PRO A 74 12.39 6.55 3.04
N ARG A 75 11.36 6.36 3.88
CA ARG A 75 10.68 5.08 4.05
C ARG A 75 9.87 4.75 2.80
N LEU A 76 9.73 3.46 2.53
CA LEU A 76 8.91 2.96 1.42
C LEU A 76 7.41 3.27 1.64
N PHE A 77 6.62 3.14 0.55
CA PHE A 77 5.15 3.26 0.54
C PHE A 77 4.63 4.61 1.04
N ALA A 78 5.38 5.67 0.76
CA ALA A 78 5.04 7.04 1.14
C ALA A 78 4.82 7.23 2.66
N LEU A 79 5.39 6.36 3.51
CA LEU A 79 5.18 6.42 4.96
C LEU A 79 5.74 7.70 5.61
N ASP A 80 6.65 8.42 4.95
CA ASP A 80 7.14 9.73 5.41
C ASP A 80 6.36 10.91 4.82
N ASP A 81 5.42 10.67 3.92
CA ASP A 81 4.61 11.71 3.30
C ASP A 81 3.62 12.31 4.32
N PRO A 82 3.61 13.63 4.51
CA PRO A 82 2.70 14.27 5.47
C PRO A 82 1.22 14.03 5.17
N SER A 83 0.83 13.82 3.90
CA SER A 83 -0.56 13.51 3.54
C SER A 83 -0.92 12.08 3.94
N MET A 84 0.01 11.12 3.78
CA MET A 84 -0.16 9.77 4.27
C MET A 84 -0.31 9.73 5.79
N GLN A 85 0.56 10.44 6.51
CA GLN A 85 0.50 10.50 7.97
C GLN A 85 -0.84 11.08 8.47
N ARG A 86 -1.31 12.17 7.84
CA ARG A 86 -2.64 12.73 8.17
C ARG A 86 -3.77 11.74 7.90
N ARG A 87 -3.77 11.05 6.76
CA ARG A 87 -4.79 10.02 6.46
C ARG A 87 -4.80 8.89 7.48
N LEU A 88 -3.61 8.43 7.90
CA LEU A 88 -3.51 7.39 8.93
C LEU A 88 -3.94 7.90 10.31
N GLU A 89 -3.79 9.20 10.59
CA GLU A 89 -4.24 9.82 11.83
C GLU A 89 -5.77 10.01 11.85
N ASP A 90 -6.35 10.46 10.74
CA ASP A 90 -7.76 10.82 10.63
C ASP A 90 -8.65 9.59 10.38
N ASP A 91 -8.21 8.66 9.53
CA ASP A 91 -9.02 7.54 9.02
C ASP A 91 -8.55 6.17 9.54
N GLY A 92 -7.40 6.10 10.24
CA GLY A 92 -6.81 4.86 10.74
C GLY A 92 -6.10 4.02 9.67
N PRO A 93 -5.88 2.71 9.91
CA PRO A 93 -5.17 1.82 9.00
C PRO A 93 -5.87 1.68 7.65
N GLN A 94 -5.09 1.73 6.55
CA GLN A 94 -5.62 1.75 5.18
C GLN A 94 -4.87 0.82 4.25
N LEU A 95 -5.58 0.22 3.29
CA LEU A 95 -4.99 -0.42 2.13
C LEU A 95 -4.37 0.66 1.23
N VAL A 96 -3.04 0.67 1.12
CA VAL A 96 -2.31 1.74 0.44
C VAL A 96 -1.55 1.27 -0.79
N HIS A 97 -1.22 -0.02 -0.88
CA HIS A 97 -0.34 -0.53 -1.93
C HIS A 97 -0.47 -2.03 -2.12
N TRP A 98 0.19 -2.53 -3.16
CA TRP A 98 0.37 -3.94 -3.45
C TRP A 98 1.72 -4.20 -4.10
N VAL A 99 2.21 -5.42 -3.98
CA VAL A 99 3.52 -5.84 -4.45
C VAL A 99 3.39 -7.05 -5.36
N ALA A 100 4.06 -6.99 -6.52
CA ALA A 100 4.08 -8.07 -7.48
C ALA A 100 5.43 -8.78 -7.49
N ARG A 101 5.41 -10.12 -7.50
CA ARG A 101 6.58 -10.97 -7.44
C ARG A 101 7.14 -11.26 -8.83
N VAL A 102 8.45 -11.02 -8.94
CA VAL A 102 9.27 -11.41 -10.10
C VAL A 102 9.90 -12.76 -9.79
N GLU A 103 9.57 -13.78 -10.59
CA GLU A 103 10.13 -15.13 -10.43
C GLU A 103 11.31 -15.37 -11.36
N ARG A 104 12.23 -16.22 -10.93
CA ARG A 104 13.33 -16.69 -11.79
C ARG A 104 12.76 -17.48 -13.00
N PRO A 105 13.37 -17.44 -14.15
CA PRO A 105 14.75 -16.97 -14.42
C PRO A 105 14.90 -15.45 -14.63
N LYS A 106 13.82 -14.66 -14.58
CA LYS A 106 13.88 -13.19 -14.72
C LYS A 106 14.65 -12.59 -13.54
N SER A 107 15.54 -11.63 -13.79
CA SER A 107 16.27 -10.90 -12.76
C SER A 107 15.73 -9.50 -12.63
N LEU A 108 15.20 -9.14 -11.46
CA LEU A 108 14.67 -7.81 -11.19
C LEU A 108 15.74 -6.74 -11.32
N VAL A 109 16.96 -7.00 -10.83
CA VAL A 109 18.09 -6.07 -10.91
C VAL A 109 18.43 -5.76 -12.38
N ARG A 110 18.62 -6.81 -13.21
CA ARG A 110 18.90 -6.62 -14.64
C ARG A 110 17.75 -5.94 -15.38
N TRP A 111 16.52 -6.25 -14.99
CA TRP A 111 15.35 -5.63 -15.59
C TRP A 111 15.28 -4.13 -15.26
N ARG A 112 15.60 -3.74 -14.03
CA ARG A 112 15.76 -2.33 -13.63
C ARG A 112 16.90 -1.64 -14.39
N GLU A 113 18.06 -2.28 -14.53
CA GLU A 113 19.19 -1.74 -15.29
C GLU A 113 18.84 -1.47 -16.76
N GLN A 114 18.03 -2.34 -17.36
CA GLN A 114 17.61 -2.22 -18.75
C GLN A 114 16.52 -1.16 -18.95
N TYR A 115 15.65 -0.94 -17.96
CA TYR A 115 14.48 -0.03 -18.06
C TYR A 115 14.38 0.89 -16.83
N PRO A 116 15.39 1.76 -16.61
CA PRO A 116 15.45 2.60 -15.42
C PRO A 116 14.33 3.64 -15.31
N GLU A 117 13.72 4.00 -16.42
CA GLU A 117 12.60 4.94 -16.49
C GLU A 117 11.24 4.29 -16.15
N ARG A 118 11.16 2.96 -16.15
CA ARG A 118 9.92 2.19 -15.93
C ARG A 118 9.90 1.41 -14.62
N ILE A 119 11.05 1.11 -14.09
CA ILE A 119 11.21 0.32 -12.85
C ILE A 119 12.02 1.14 -11.86
N ALA A 120 11.46 1.37 -10.69
CA ALA A 120 12.13 2.10 -9.61
C ALA A 120 13.42 1.38 -9.14
N PRO A 121 14.35 2.07 -8.47
CA PRO A 121 15.55 1.46 -7.91
C PRO A 121 15.26 0.24 -7.02
N VAL A 122 16.12 -0.77 -7.08
CA VAL A 122 15.99 -1.98 -6.27
C VAL A 122 16.78 -1.82 -4.98
N ALA A 123 16.08 -1.81 -3.85
CA ALA A 123 16.66 -1.84 -2.52
C ALA A 123 16.85 -3.30 -2.09
N ALA A 124 18.07 -3.65 -1.67
CA ALA A 124 18.33 -4.93 -1.02
C ALA A 124 17.82 -4.91 0.41
N MET A 125 17.03 -5.89 0.78
CA MET A 125 16.40 -6.01 2.08
C MET A 125 16.66 -7.39 2.70
N SER A 126 16.60 -7.46 4.02
CA SER A 126 16.74 -8.71 4.76
C SER A 126 15.90 -8.70 6.03
N ARG A 127 15.42 -9.88 6.45
CA ARG A 127 14.70 -10.10 7.71
C ARG A 127 14.74 -11.58 8.09
N ALA A 128 15.16 -11.88 9.31
CA ALA A 128 15.13 -13.23 9.88
C ALA A 128 15.73 -14.33 8.94
N GLY A 129 16.85 -14.02 8.29
CA GLY A 129 17.54 -14.93 7.36
C GLY A 129 16.96 -14.97 5.95
N ASN A 130 15.88 -14.30 5.66
CA ASN A 130 15.39 -14.09 4.29
C ASN A 130 16.01 -12.83 3.69
N THR A 131 16.30 -12.87 2.38
CA THR A 131 16.79 -11.73 1.61
C THR A 131 15.96 -11.57 0.35
N TRP A 132 15.77 -10.31 -0.08
CA TRP A 132 15.04 -9.97 -1.28
C TRP A 132 15.44 -8.60 -1.82
N GLY A 133 15.20 -8.38 -3.09
CA GLY A 133 15.21 -7.05 -3.70
C GLY A 133 13.78 -6.52 -3.84
N LEU A 134 13.54 -5.27 -3.43
CA LEU A 134 12.27 -4.58 -3.57
C LEU A 134 12.47 -3.28 -4.33
N THR A 135 11.62 -2.99 -5.34
CA THR A 135 11.67 -1.67 -5.98
C THR A 135 11.08 -0.62 -5.08
N VAL A 136 11.89 0.39 -4.78
CA VAL A 136 11.52 1.53 -3.93
C VAL A 136 12.07 2.81 -4.56
N PRO A 137 11.23 3.78 -4.95
CA PRO A 137 11.69 5.09 -5.39
C PRO A 137 12.59 5.76 -4.35
N ASP A 138 13.55 6.59 -4.80
CA ASP A 138 14.55 7.20 -3.91
C ASP A 138 13.93 8.17 -2.89
N ASP A 139 12.80 8.77 -3.24
CA ASP A 139 12.00 9.64 -2.37
C ASP A 139 11.04 8.87 -1.44
N GLY A 140 11.02 7.53 -1.53
CA GLY A 140 10.13 6.66 -0.75
C GLY A 140 8.67 6.65 -1.21
N ALA A 141 8.31 7.37 -2.26
CA ALA A 141 6.97 7.39 -2.83
C ALA A 141 6.55 6.03 -3.42
N PHE A 142 5.35 5.98 -3.96
CA PHE A 142 4.90 4.82 -4.73
C PHE A 142 5.55 4.79 -6.13
N PRO A 143 5.72 3.61 -6.75
CA PRO A 143 6.14 3.51 -8.14
C PRO A 143 5.20 4.28 -9.07
N ALA A 144 5.78 4.99 -10.06
CA ALA A 144 5.03 5.78 -11.02
C ALA A 144 5.50 5.52 -12.45
N TRP A 145 4.60 5.72 -13.40
CA TRP A 145 4.84 5.72 -14.85
C TRP A 145 4.03 6.84 -15.50
N GLN A 146 4.69 7.74 -16.24
CA GLN A 146 4.04 8.89 -16.88
C GLN A 146 3.17 9.71 -15.91
N ALA A 147 3.67 9.96 -14.72
CA ALA A 147 2.98 10.64 -13.62
C ALA A 147 1.71 9.91 -13.12
N ALA A 148 1.50 8.64 -13.46
CA ALA A 148 0.47 7.79 -12.89
C ALA A 148 1.11 6.76 -11.94
N GLY A 149 0.44 6.46 -10.84
CA GLY A 149 0.95 5.49 -9.85
C GLY A 149 0.18 5.52 -8.55
N ASP A 150 0.54 6.42 -7.65
CA ASP A 150 -0.17 6.75 -6.41
C ASP A 150 -0.67 5.54 -5.61
N GLY A 151 0.17 4.49 -5.52
CA GLY A 151 -0.17 3.21 -4.87
C GLY A 151 -0.84 2.18 -5.78
N VAL A 152 -1.40 2.58 -6.93
CA VAL A 152 -2.10 1.68 -7.88
C VAL A 152 -1.11 0.87 -8.72
N LEU A 153 0.05 1.44 -9.11
CA LEU A 153 1.13 0.66 -9.72
C LEU A 153 1.93 -0.10 -8.66
N PRO A 154 2.29 -1.38 -8.87
CA PRO A 154 2.93 -2.19 -7.85
C PRO A 154 4.41 -1.86 -7.65
N SER A 155 4.89 -2.05 -6.45
CA SER A 155 6.31 -2.37 -6.26
C SER A 155 6.59 -3.78 -6.75
N LEU A 156 7.83 -4.02 -7.19
CA LEU A 156 8.27 -5.34 -7.63
C LEU A 156 9.20 -5.94 -6.59
N ILE A 157 8.97 -7.20 -6.23
CA ILE A 157 9.81 -7.95 -5.30
C ILE A 157 10.41 -9.17 -5.98
N GLN A 158 11.65 -9.47 -5.66
CA GLN A 158 12.29 -10.74 -6.02
C GLN A 158 12.97 -11.34 -4.80
N TRP A 159 12.51 -12.50 -4.38
CA TRP A 159 13.08 -13.26 -3.27
C TRP A 159 14.38 -13.97 -3.71
N ASP A 160 15.42 -13.81 -2.92
CA ASP A 160 16.69 -14.57 -3.09
C ASP A 160 16.63 -15.90 -2.39
N THR A 161 15.85 -15.98 -1.31
CA THR A 161 15.64 -17.23 -0.56
C THR A 161 14.45 -18.00 -1.12
N PRO A 162 14.49 -19.36 -1.14
CA PRO A 162 13.41 -20.16 -1.73
C PRO A 162 12.14 -20.18 -0.90
N ARG A 163 12.17 -19.76 0.36
CA ARG A 163 11.02 -19.77 1.27
C ARG A 163 10.28 -18.44 1.17
N HIS A 164 9.09 -18.49 0.60
CA HIS A 164 8.18 -17.35 0.59
C HIS A 164 7.39 -17.29 1.92
N PRO A 165 7.07 -16.09 2.47
CA PRO A 165 6.34 -15.95 3.72
C PRO A 165 5.02 -16.73 3.76
N SER A 166 4.22 -16.71 2.70
CA SER A 166 2.96 -17.45 2.63
C SER A 166 3.09 -18.97 2.83
N GLY A 167 4.27 -19.55 2.58
CA GLY A 167 4.50 -20.97 2.78
C GLY A 167 4.81 -21.38 4.23
N VAL A 168 4.96 -20.41 5.13
CA VAL A 168 5.28 -20.64 6.55
C VAL A 168 4.30 -19.96 7.51
N LEU A 169 3.46 -19.04 7.01
CA LEU A 169 2.40 -18.42 7.79
C LEU A 169 1.26 -19.41 8.05
N PRO A 170 0.55 -19.30 9.19
CA PRO A 170 -0.64 -20.10 9.46
C PRO A 170 -1.69 -19.92 8.35
N GLU A 171 -2.33 -21.01 7.96
CA GLU A 171 -3.45 -20.95 7.02
C GLU A 171 -4.65 -20.25 7.66
N THR A 172 -5.28 -19.34 6.94
CA THR A 172 -6.44 -18.57 7.41
C THR A 172 -7.73 -18.93 6.69
N GLY A 173 -7.64 -19.57 5.52
CA GLY A 173 -8.77 -19.80 4.63
C GLY A 173 -9.27 -18.54 3.92
N ILE A 174 -8.63 -17.39 4.10
CA ILE A 174 -8.99 -16.12 3.46
C ILE A 174 -8.38 -16.08 2.06
N ALA A 175 -9.18 -15.71 1.06
CA ALA A 175 -8.72 -15.57 -0.32
C ALA A 175 -8.96 -14.16 -0.85
N LEU A 176 -8.02 -13.60 -1.60
CA LEU A 176 -8.27 -12.39 -2.38
C LEU A 176 -9.18 -12.76 -3.56
N ARG A 177 -10.37 -12.16 -3.62
CA ARG A 177 -11.31 -12.32 -4.73
C ARG A 177 -11.00 -11.38 -5.88
N THR A 178 -10.86 -10.09 -5.60
CA THR A 178 -10.53 -9.06 -6.60
C THR A 178 -9.65 -7.98 -6.02
N LEU A 179 -8.79 -7.41 -6.87
CA LEU A 179 -8.08 -6.17 -6.61
C LEU A 179 -8.45 -5.20 -7.74
N THR A 180 -8.94 -4.02 -7.38
CA THR A 180 -9.32 -2.96 -8.33
C THR A 180 -8.57 -1.68 -7.99
N GLY A 181 -7.93 -1.08 -8.99
CA GLY A 181 -7.30 0.22 -8.91
C GLY A 181 -8.14 1.27 -9.64
N PHE A 182 -8.54 2.32 -8.94
CA PHE A 182 -9.18 3.49 -9.53
C PHE A 182 -8.15 4.59 -9.72
N HIS A 183 -8.03 5.11 -10.95
CA HIS A 183 -7.02 6.14 -11.26
C HIS A 183 -7.54 7.12 -12.32
N PRO A 184 -7.25 8.45 -12.21
CA PRO A 184 -7.62 9.42 -13.24
C PRO A 184 -7.03 9.09 -14.60
N ASP A 185 -5.77 8.64 -14.63
CA ASP A 185 -5.10 8.12 -15.83
C ASP A 185 -5.05 6.59 -15.83
N ALA A 186 -6.23 5.95 -15.87
CA ALA A 186 -6.36 4.50 -15.93
C ALA A 186 -5.67 3.89 -17.16
N GLN A 187 -5.52 4.65 -18.25
CA GLN A 187 -4.87 4.19 -19.46
C GLN A 187 -3.36 4.01 -19.26
N ALA A 188 -2.69 4.98 -18.65
CA ALA A 188 -1.25 4.87 -18.34
C ALA A 188 -0.99 3.74 -17.35
N VAL A 189 -1.82 3.61 -16.30
CA VAL A 189 -1.73 2.49 -15.34
C VAL A 189 -1.88 1.14 -16.05
N SER A 190 -2.92 0.97 -16.88
CA SER A 190 -3.16 -0.28 -17.61
C SER A 190 -2.04 -0.62 -18.57
N ALA A 191 -1.49 0.38 -19.27
CA ALA A 191 -0.36 0.21 -20.18
C ALA A 191 0.91 -0.24 -19.43
N GLN A 192 1.17 0.33 -18.25
CA GLN A 192 2.31 -0.07 -17.43
C GLN A 192 2.13 -1.48 -16.86
N LEU A 193 0.94 -1.83 -16.35
CA LEU A 193 0.64 -3.19 -15.87
C LEU A 193 0.78 -4.23 -16.97
N ALA A 194 0.32 -3.93 -18.18
CA ALA A 194 0.49 -4.82 -19.34
C ALA A 194 1.97 -5.03 -19.69
N TRP A 195 2.75 -3.95 -19.68
CA TRP A 195 4.19 -4.01 -19.94
C TRP A 195 4.94 -4.80 -18.86
N LEU A 196 4.55 -4.67 -17.60
CA LEU A 196 5.11 -5.44 -16.48
C LEU A 196 4.72 -6.93 -16.55
N GLY A 197 3.65 -7.30 -17.27
CA GLY A 197 3.06 -8.64 -17.23
C GLY A 197 2.18 -8.87 -15.99
N ALA A 198 1.61 -7.80 -15.43
CA ALA A 198 0.79 -7.79 -14.22
C ALA A 198 -0.70 -7.48 -14.47
N ALA A 199 -1.12 -7.23 -15.71
CA ALA A 199 -2.50 -6.84 -16.05
C ALA A 199 -3.58 -7.83 -15.59
N HIS A 200 -3.24 -9.08 -15.36
CA HIS A 200 -4.16 -10.11 -14.87
C HIS A 200 -4.35 -10.10 -13.35
N LEU A 201 -3.57 -9.30 -12.61
CA LEU A 201 -3.59 -9.24 -11.14
C LEU A 201 -4.53 -8.17 -10.61
N MET A 202 -4.91 -7.20 -11.44
CA MET A 202 -5.74 -6.07 -11.01
C MET A 202 -6.66 -5.58 -12.14
N HIS A 203 -7.89 -5.24 -11.78
CA HIS A 203 -8.74 -4.42 -12.63
C HIS A 203 -8.39 -2.96 -12.47
N VAL A 204 -8.40 -2.19 -13.58
CA VAL A 204 -8.14 -0.76 -13.55
C VAL A 204 -9.34 -0.01 -14.08
N GLU A 205 -9.87 0.90 -13.28
CA GLU A 205 -11.02 1.71 -13.62
C GLU A 205 -10.67 3.19 -13.56
N ARG A 206 -11.31 3.98 -14.43
CA ARG A 206 -11.14 5.44 -14.43
C ARG A 206 -11.99 6.08 -13.33
N THR A 207 -11.39 7.02 -12.60
CA THR A 207 -12.09 7.89 -11.65
C THR A 207 -11.79 9.35 -11.94
N ALA A 208 -12.68 10.25 -11.54
CA ALA A 208 -12.40 11.68 -11.52
C ALA A 208 -11.79 12.14 -10.18
N GLY A 209 -11.82 11.26 -9.16
CA GLY A 209 -11.29 11.51 -7.82
C GLY A 209 -9.83 11.09 -7.67
N ALA A 210 -9.36 11.07 -6.43
CA ALA A 210 -8.03 10.59 -6.08
C ALA A 210 -7.86 9.10 -6.40
N PRO A 211 -6.63 8.63 -6.68
CA PRO A 211 -6.33 7.22 -6.84
C PRO A 211 -6.68 6.40 -5.60
N VAL A 212 -7.28 5.22 -5.79
CA VAL A 212 -7.74 4.34 -4.72
C VAL A 212 -7.52 2.89 -5.09
N LEU A 213 -7.14 2.07 -4.11
CA LEU A 213 -7.13 0.61 -4.17
C LEU A 213 -8.34 0.04 -3.42
N VAL A 214 -9.03 -0.90 -4.04
CA VAL A 214 -10.12 -1.66 -3.43
C VAL A 214 -9.80 -3.15 -3.56
N ALA A 215 -9.78 -3.87 -2.44
CA ALA A 215 -9.59 -5.31 -2.40
C ALA A 215 -10.81 -5.99 -1.79
N GLN A 216 -11.32 -7.03 -2.45
CA GLN A 216 -12.39 -7.89 -1.94
C GLN A 216 -11.83 -9.25 -1.58
N PHE A 217 -12.26 -9.77 -0.44
CA PHE A 217 -11.80 -11.04 0.09
C PHE A 217 -12.97 -11.97 0.34
N ASP A 218 -12.77 -13.26 0.07
CA ASP A 218 -13.63 -14.35 0.54
C ASP A 218 -13.16 -14.79 1.91
N LEU A 219 -14.05 -14.81 2.88
CA LEU A 219 -13.79 -15.29 4.24
C LEU A 219 -14.21 -16.76 4.41
N PRO A 220 -13.63 -17.47 5.39
CA PRO A 220 -13.92 -18.90 5.62
C PRO A 220 -15.38 -19.21 5.93
N ASP A 221 -16.14 -18.26 6.46
CA ASP A 221 -17.57 -18.38 6.75
C ASP A 221 -18.46 -18.17 5.51
N GLY A 222 -17.88 -17.93 4.35
CA GLY A 222 -18.56 -17.67 3.07
C GLY A 222 -18.97 -16.20 2.87
N SER A 223 -18.71 -15.33 3.83
CA SER A 223 -18.94 -13.89 3.68
C SER A 223 -17.86 -13.23 2.83
N THR A 224 -18.11 -12.00 2.40
CA THR A 224 -17.14 -11.17 1.65
C THR A 224 -16.78 -9.94 2.45
N LEU A 225 -15.50 -9.62 2.51
CA LEU A 225 -14.97 -8.41 3.11
C LEU A 225 -14.39 -7.49 2.01
N THR A 226 -14.64 -6.20 2.11
CA THR A 226 -14.01 -5.19 1.23
C THR A 226 -13.10 -4.30 2.06
N LEU A 227 -11.86 -4.11 1.59
CA LEU A 227 -10.93 -3.08 2.06
C LEU A 227 -10.72 -2.03 0.98
N GLY A 228 -10.53 -0.80 1.40
CA GLY A 228 -10.47 0.38 0.54
C GLY A 228 -11.85 0.95 0.29
N GLU A 229 -11.89 2.17 -0.25
CA GLU A 229 -13.12 2.83 -0.63
C GLU A 229 -13.35 2.68 -2.13
N SER A 230 -14.60 2.53 -2.56
CA SER A 230 -14.94 2.67 -3.97
C SER A 230 -14.72 4.13 -4.42
N ALA A 231 -14.55 4.36 -5.74
CA ALA A 231 -14.42 5.72 -6.27
C ALA A 231 -15.62 6.60 -5.89
N GLU A 232 -16.83 6.03 -5.81
CA GLU A 232 -18.05 6.73 -5.40
C GLU A 232 -18.02 7.11 -3.92
N GLN A 233 -17.55 6.21 -3.06
CA GLN A 233 -17.38 6.48 -1.62
C GLN A 233 -16.32 7.54 -1.37
N ALA A 234 -15.17 7.45 -2.06
CA ALA A 234 -14.12 8.47 -1.98
C ALA A 234 -14.60 9.84 -2.45
N GLN A 235 -15.37 9.92 -3.55
CA GLN A 235 -15.99 11.15 -4.03
C GLN A 235 -17.00 11.72 -3.03
N ALA A 236 -17.88 10.88 -2.48
CA ALA A 236 -18.87 11.32 -1.48
C ALA A 236 -18.18 11.88 -0.24
N ARG A 237 -17.14 11.24 0.28
CA ARG A 237 -16.33 11.72 1.41
C ARG A 237 -15.68 13.07 1.09
N ASP A 238 -15.06 13.21 -0.09
CA ASP A 238 -14.42 14.47 -0.50
C ASP A 238 -15.41 15.61 -0.67
N GLU A 239 -16.61 15.34 -1.18
CA GLU A 239 -17.69 16.33 -1.25
C GLU A 239 -18.19 16.74 0.13
N GLU A 240 -18.39 15.78 1.04
CA GLU A 240 -18.77 16.06 2.42
C GLU A 240 -17.71 16.90 3.15
N ALA A 241 -16.42 16.56 2.99
CA ALA A 241 -15.31 17.30 3.57
C ALA A 241 -15.25 18.75 3.04
N ARG A 242 -15.46 18.96 1.73
CA ARG A 242 -15.55 20.29 1.11
C ARG A 242 -16.75 21.08 1.63
N GLN A 243 -17.89 20.44 1.79
CA GLN A 243 -19.10 21.09 2.35
C GLN A 243 -18.92 21.45 3.82
N ALA A 244 -18.32 20.57 4.63
CA ALA A 244 -18.00 20.82 6.03
C ALA A 244 -17.03 21.99 6.19
N SER A 245 -16.00 22.07 5.33
CA SER A 245 -15.04 23.18 5.32
C SER A 245 -15.71 24.51 4.96
N LYS A 246 -16.61 24.53 3.96
CA LYS A 246 -17.38 25.72 3.59
C LYS A 246 -18.28 26.18 4.75
N ARG A 247 -18.97 25.26 5.44
CA ARG A 247 -19.82 25.58 6.61
C ARG A 247 -19.01 26.15 7.76
N ARG A 248 -17.81 25.62 8.04
CA ARG A 248 -16.90 26.15 9.07
C ARG A 248 -16.44 27.57 8.76
N ARG A 249 -16.09 27.85 7.48
CA ARG A 249 -15.67 29.19 7.04
C ARG A 249 -16.83 30.21 7.13
N ALA A 250 -18.03 29.80 6.72
CA ALA A 250 -19.22 30.66 6.82
C ALA A 250 -19.54 31.00 8.29
N LYS A 251 -19.48 30.00 9.19
CA LYS A 251 -19.74 30.22 10.63
C LYS A 251 -18.68 31.11 11.30
N LYS A 252 -17.42 31.06 10.83
CA LYS A 252 -16.33 31.93 11.33
C LYS A 252 -16.47 33.37 10.83
N ALA A 253 -17.05 33.57 9.64
CA ALA A 253 -17.33 34.93 9.10
C ALA A 253 -18.51 35.60 9.77
N ASP A 254 -19.43 34.83 10.38
CA ASP A 254 -20.66 35.33 11.00
C ASP A 254 -20.52 35.55 12.53
N THR A 255 -19.31 35.36 13.09
CA THR A 255 -19.03 35.65 14.51
C THR A 255 -18.64 37.12 14.62
N PRO A 256 -19.41 38.00 15.27
CA PRO A 256 -19.06 39.42 15.44
C PRO A 256 -17.78 39.53 16.30
N GLU A 257 -16.84 40.35 15.87
CA GLU A 257 -15.69 40.75 16.70
C GLU A 257 -16.25 41.49 17.94
N GLU A 258 -15.95 40.94 19.13
CA GLU A 258 -16.24 41.71 20.37
C GLU A 258 -15.42 43.01 20.34
N PRO A 259 -16.06 44.15 20.66
CA PRO A 259 -15.33 45.42 20.71
C PRO A 259 -14.27 45.35 21.84
N THR A 260 -13.03 45.53 21.49
CA THR A 260 -11.95 45.75 22.44
C THR A 260 -12.20 47.04 23.18
N THR A 261 -12.68 46.95 24.44
CA THR A 261 -12.68 48.08 25.35
C THR A 261 -11.26 48.37 25.77
N SER A 262 -10.72 49.45 25.27
CA SER A 262 -9.49 50.08 25.79
C SER A 262 -9.88 50.95 26.98
N ASP A 263 -9.35 50.63 28.15
CA ASP A 263 -9.15 51.56 29.27
C ASP A 263 -7.69 51.94 29.40
#